data_562706a78e739012f1cd3b025c122a1d
#
_entry.id   562706a78e739012f1cd3b025c122a1d
#
_cell.length_a   1.000
_cell.length_b   1.000
_cell.length_c   1.000
_cell.angle_alpha   90.00
_cell.angle_beta   90.00
_cell.angle_gamma   90.00
#
_symmetry.space_group_name_H-M   'P 1'
#
loop_
_entity.id
_entity.type
_entity.pdbx_description
1 polymer ?
#
loop_
_entity_poly.entity_id
_entity_poly.type
_entity_poly.pdbx_seq_one_letter_code
_entity_poly.pdbx_strand_id
1 'polypeptide(L)'
;YSFSNTVLKVTGQQFLSRAEQLQTEAFGGSTLIVVSDSIEQTKTIIEALEGNLTGCIYSASDSTDDGHYNQIAPELRQRVGRLLNDQMPTGVAVSAAMNHGGPFPATGHPGFTAVGMPGSITRFTMLQCFDHVRSHRLPAILQDSNPSQAWRLIDGHWSQGEVTTQSTD
;
A
#
# COMPACT_ATOMS: atom_id res chain seq x y z
N TYR A 1 -27.33 19.04 1.23
CA TYR A 1 -27.98 17.89 0.57
C TYR A 1 -27.67 16.63 1.36
N SER A 2 -28.69 15.81 1.61
CA SER A 2 -28.55 14.50 2.25
C SER A 2 -29.38 13.51 1.48
N PHE A 3 -28.97 12.24 1.45
CA PHE A 3 -29.76 11.13 0.93
C PHE A 3 -29.79 10.00 1.98
N SER A 4 -30.80 9.16 1.90
CA SER A 4 -30.97 8.06 2.84
C SER A 4 -29.88 7.00 2.64
N ASN A 5 -29.51 6.34 3.72
CA ASN A 5 -28.65 5.17 3.64
C ASN A 5 -29.25 4.14 2.68
N THR A 6 -28.44 3.67 1.75
CA THR A 6 -28.91 2.84 0.64
C THR A 6 -28.08 1.56 0.57
N VAL A 7 -28.74 0.43 0.48
CA VAL A 7 -28.14 -0.87 0.20
C VAL A 7 -28.67 -1.36 -1.14
N LEU A 8 -27.77 -1.61 -2.06
CA LEU A 8 -28.06 -2.21 -3.36
C LEU A 8 -27.62 -3.66 -3.37
N LYS A 9 -28.31 -4.52 -4.11
CA LYS A 9 -27.95 -5.93 -4.25
C LYS A 9 -28.00 -6.33 -5.72
N VAL A 10 -26.96 -7.01 -6.19
CA VAL A 10 -26.86 -7.57 -7.55
C VAL A 10 -26.29 -8.98 -7.49
N THR A 11 -26.48 -9.74 -8.56
CA THR A 11 -25.77 -11.02 -8.76
C THR A 11 -24.37 -10.78 -9.29
N GLY A 12 -23.46 -11.78 -9.13
CA GLY A 12 -22.13 -11.73 -9.71
C GLY A 12 -22.16 -11.51 -11.22
N GLN A 13 -23.11 -12.13 -11.94
CA GLN A 13 -23.27 -11.94 -13.38
C GLN A 13 -23.66 -10.49 -13.72
N GLN A 14 -24.58 -9.90 -12.97
CA GLN A 14 -24.98 -8.50 -13.16
C GLN A 14 -23.82 -7.55 -12.90
N PHE A 15 -23.03 -7.83 -11.86
CA PHE A 15 -21.83 -7.05 -11.57
C PHE A 15 -20.83 -7.12 -12.73
N LEU A 16 -20.48 -8.32 -13.16
CA LEU A 16 -19.49 -8.53 -14.22
C LEU A 16 -19.89 -7.89 -15.55
N SER A 17 -21.19 -7.84 -15.85
CA SER A 17 -21.69 -7.18 -17.06
C SER A 17 -21.63 -5.66 -17.03
N ARG A 18 -21.43 -5.04 -15.86
CA ARG A 18 -21.41 -3.59 -15.64
C ARG A 18 -20.42 -3.17 -14.57
N ALA A 19 -19.29 -3.86 -14.47
CA ALA A 19 -18.33 -3.69 -13.38
C ALA A 19 -17.87 -2.23 -13.24
N GLU A 20 -17.52 -1.57 -14.32
CA GLU A 20 -17.11 -0.16 -14.32
C GLU A 20 -18.18 0.75 -13.69
N GLN A 21 -19.44 0.56 -14.06
CA GLN A 21 -20.53 1.39 -13.54
C GLN A 21 -20.84 1.09 -12.08
N LEU A 22 -20.83 -0.21 -11.69
CA LEU A 22 -21.27 -0.65 -10.37
C LEU A 22 -20.22 -0.47 -9.27
N GLN A 23 -18.97 -0.22 -9.63
CA GLN A 23 -17.91 0.11 -8.65
C GLN A 23 -17.60 1.61 -8.59
N THR A 24 -18.37 2.45 -9.31
CA THR A 24 -18.25 3.91 -9.17
C THR A 24 -18.49 4.31 -7.72
N GLU A 25 -17.54 5.04 -7.14
CA GLU A 25 -17.63 5.48 -5.75
C GLU A 25 -18.78 6.46 -5.55
N ALA A 26 -19.69 6.15 -4.65
CA ALA A 26 -20.77 7.03 -4.23
C ALA A 26 -20.44 7.61 -2.85
N PHE A 27 -20.15 8.91 -2.80
CA PHE A 27 -19.82 9.60 -1.55
C PHE A 27 -21.05 9.74 -0.65
N GLY A 28 -21.24 8.79 0.26
CA GLY A 28 -22.37 8.76 1.19
C GLY A 28 -22.57 7.39 1.83
N GLY A 29 -23.64 7.25 2.58
CA GLY A 29 -24.02 6.01 3.24
C GLY A 29 -24.62 5.00 2.25
N SER A 30 -23.85 4.50 1.30
CA SER A 30 -24.28 3.51 0.31
C SER A 30 -23.37 2.28 0.32
N THR A 31 -23.98 1.11 0.04
CA THR A 31 -23.28 -0.18 -0.03
C THR A 31 -23.85 -1.00 -1.18
N LEU A 32 -22.99 -1.62 -1.95
CA LEU A 32 -23.35 -2.60 -2.96
C LEU A 32 -23.02 -4.01 -2.46
N ILE A 33 -24.02 -4.88 -2.42
CA ILE A 33 -23.86 -6.31 -2.13
C ILE A 33 -23.85 -7.05 -3.47
N VAL A 34 -22.77 -7.75 -3.76
CA VAL A 34 -22.64 -8.64 -4.91
C VAL A 34 -22.70 -10.08 -4.42
N VAL A 35 -23.68 -10.85 -4.91
CA VAL A 35 -23.83 -12.26 -4.55
C VAL A 35 -23.26 -13.12 -5.67
N SER A 36 -22.18 -13.83 -5.37
CA SER A 36 -21.56 -14.79 -6.29
C SER A 36 -22.14 -16.20 -6.09
N ASP A 37 -22.12 -16.98 -7.15
CA ASP A 37 -22.64 -18.34 -7.16
C ASP A 37 -21.55 -19.40 -6.87
N SER A 38 -20.26 -19.03 -6.98
CA SER A 38 -19.12 -19.91 -6.73
C SER A 38 -17.86 -19.15 -6.37
N ILE A 39 -16.85 -19.86 -5.88
CA ILE A 39 -15.52 -19.29 -5.60
C ILE A 39 -14.86 -18.77 -6.88
N GLU A 40 -15.00 -19.49 -7.99
CA GLU A 40 -14.45 -19.08 -9.29
C GLU A 40 -15.09 -17.77 -9.75
N GLN A 41 -16.40 -17.62 -9.57
CA GLN A 41 -17.06 -16.37 -9.90
C GLN A 41 -16.61 -15.24 -8.94
N THR A 42 -16.41 -15.53 -7.65
CA THR A 42 -15.87 -14.57 -6.69
C THR A 42 -14.49 -14.07 -7.12
N LYS A 43 -13.60 -14.96 -7.55
CA LYS A 43 -12.29 -14.60 -8.08
C LYS A 43 -12.41 -13.69 -9.31
N THR A 44 -13.25 -14.05 -10.26
CA THR A 44 -13.49 -13.23 -11.45
C THR A 44 -14.05 -11.84 -11.09
N ILE A 45 -14.92 -11.75 -10.09
CA ILE A 45 -15.41 -10.46 -9.58
C ILE A 45 -14.26 -9.65 -8.99
N ILE A 46 -13.40 -10.25 -8.18
CA ILE A 46 -12.23 -9.60 -7.59
C ILE A 46 -11.25 -9.13 -8.67
N GLU A 47 -11.01 -9.94 -9.70
CA GLU A 47 -10.19 -9.56 -10.85
C GLU A 47 -10.74 -8.35 -11.61
N ALA A 48 -12.05 -8.16 -11.62
CA ALA A 48 -12.72 -7.02 -12.25
C ALA A 48 -12.75 -5.76 -11.37
N LEU A 49 -12.33 -5.84 -10.10
CA LEU A 49 -12.26 -4.67 -9.23
C LEU A 49 -11.11 -3.75 -9.64
N GLU A 50 -11.37 -2.46 -9.54
CA GLU A 50 -10.33 -1.43 -9.52
C GLU A 50 -9.49 -1.51 -8.24
N GLY A 51 -8.44 -0.71 -8.16
CA GLY A 51 -7.65 -0.60 -6.93
C GLY A 51 -8.44 0.04 -5.79
N ASN A 52 -8.33 -0.54 -4.60
CA ASN A 52 -8.98 -0.07 -3.38
C ASN A 52 -7.96 0.15 -2.26
N LEU A 53 -8.29 1.01 -1.30
CA LEU A 53 -7.44 1.23 -0.13
C LEU A 53 -7.36 -0.01 0.75
N THR A 54 -8.49 -0.67 0.96
CA THR A 54 -8.59 -1.81 1.86
C THR A 54 -9.53 -2.88 1.31
N GLY A 55 -9.23 -4.12 1.62
CA GLY A 55 -10.14 -5.24 1.50
C GLY A 55 -10.18 -6.02 2.81
N CYS A 56 -11.32 -6.60 3.12
CA CYS A 56 -11.46 -7.46 4.29
C CYS A 56 -12.12 -8.77 3.88
N ILE A 57 -11.63 -9.87 4.43
CA ILE A 57 -12.24 -11.18 4.32
C ILE A 57 -12.77 -11.55 5.71
N TYR A 58 -14.06 -11.76 5.80
CA TYR A 58 -14.68 -12.36 6.98
C TYR A 58 -14.73 -13.85 6.78
N SER A 59 -14.23 -14.60 7.75
CA SER A 59 -14.02 -16.04 7.68
C SER A 59 -14.48 -16.73 8.96
N ALA A 60 -14.62 -18.06 8.90
CA ALA A 60 -15.00 -18.83 10.07
C ALA A 60 -13.85 -18.89 11.09
N SER A 61 -14.15 -18.65 12.36
CA SER A 61 -13.15 -18.64 13.44
C SER A 61 -12.55 -20.02 13.75
N ASP A 62 -13.18 -21.08 13.26
CA ASP A 62 -12.77 -22.47 13.42
C ASP A 62 -11.96 -23.02 12.23
N SER A 63 -11.59 -22.15 11.28
CA SER A 63 -10.81 -22.49 10.09
C SER A 63 -11.51 -23.44 9.10
N THR A 64 -12.80 -23.64 9.20
CA THR A 64 -13.54 -24.54 8.29
C THR A 64 -13.56 -24.05 6.84
N ASP A 65 -13.33 -22.75 6.60
CA ASP A 65 -13.33 -22.11 5.28
C ASP A 65 -11.94 -21.66 4.82
N ASP A 66 -10.85 -22.06 5.49
CA ASP A 66 -9.47 -21.72 5.12
C ASP A 66 -9.15 -22.09 3.67
N GLY A 67 -9.74 -23.16 3.16
CA GLY A 67 -9.59 -23.56 1.75
C GLY A 67 -10.14 -22.50 0.78
N HIS A 68 -11.21 -21.81 1.12
CA HIS A 68 -11.77 -20.71 0.37
C HIS A 68 -10.95 -19.43 0.56
N TYR A 69 -10.57 -19.14 1.80
CA TYR A 69 -9.69 -18.01 2.12
C TYR A 69 -8.40 -18.05 1.30
N ASN A 70 -7.73 -19.20 1.26
CA ASN A 70 -6.47 -19.39 0.53
C ASN A 70 -6.59 -19.21 -0.99
N GLN A 71 -7.80 -19.36 -1.54
CA GLN A 71 -8.08 -19.10 -2.96
C GLN A 71 -8.41 -17.63 -3.23
N ILE A 72 -9.03 -16.93 -2.29
CA ILE A 72 -9.52 -15.55 -2.46
C ILE A 72 -8.47 -14.52 -2.06
N ALA A 73 -7.77 -14.74 -0.96
CA ALA A 73 -6.86 -13.76 -0.39
C ALA A 73 -5.72 -13.32 -1.34
N PRO A 74 -5.07 -14.21 -2.11
CA PRO A 74 -4.05 -13.83 -3.08
C PRO A 74 -4.57 -12.88 -4.16
N GLU A 75 -5.80 -13.14 -4.66
CA GLU A 75 -6.42 -12.32 -5.70
C GLU A 75 -6.82 -10.94 -5.14
N LEU A 76 -7.44 -10.93 -3.96
CA LEU A 76 -7.85 -9.67 -3.33
C LEU A 76 -6.63 -8.78 -3.00
N ARG A 77 -5.51 -9.38 -2.59
CA ARG A 77 -4.27 -8.63 -2.34
C ARG A 77 -3.78 -7.83 -3.54
N GLN A 78 -4.05 -8.28 -4.76
CA GLN A 78 -3.68 -7.54 -5.96
C GLN A 78 -4.51 -6.26 -6.17
N ARG A 79 -5.66 -6.18 -5.50
CA ARG A 79 -6.63 -5.10 -5.67
C ARG A 79 -6.69 -4.13 -4.50
N VAL A 80 -5.97 -4.42 -3.41
CA VAL A 80 -6.06 -3.62 -2.18
C VAL A 80 -4.68 -3.24 -1.64
N GLY A 81 -4.60 -2.08 -1.03
CA GLY A 81 -3.38 -1.64 -0.34
C GLY A 81 -3.18 -2.35 1.00
N ARG A 82 -4.27 -2.69 1.66
CA ARG A 82 -4.30 -3.41 2.94
C ARG A 82 -5.31 -4.53 2.90
N LEU A 83 -4.88 -5.75 3.22
CA LEU A 83 -5.79 -6.87 3.45
C LEU A 83 -6.00 -7.05 4.95
N LEU A 84 -7.25 -7.14 5.37
CA LEU A 84 -7.68 -7.37 6.75
C LEU A 84 -8.49 -8.65 6.85
N ASN A 85 -8.56 -9.20 8.06
CA ASN A 85 -9.48 -10.29 8.41
C ASN A 85 -10.42 -9.85 9.52
N ASP A 86 -11.69 -10.22 9.36
CA ASP A 86 -12.74 -10.20 10.39
C ASP A 86 -12.93 -8.87 11.11
N GLN A 87 -12.58 -7.76 10.47
CA GLN A 87 -12.80 -6.43 11.02
C GLN A 87 -13.09 -5.38 9.94
N MET A 88 -13.87 -4.37 10.29
CA MET A 88 -14.09 -3.22 9.43
C MET A 88 -12.82 -2.36 9.33
N PRO A 89 -12.42 -1.97 8.12
CA PRO A 89 -11.25 -1.12 7.91
C PRO A 89 -11.59 0.35 8.22
N THR A 90 -11.59 0.71 9.49
CA THR A 90 -12.00 2.07 9.94
C THR A 90 -10.86 3.05 10.11
N GLY A 91 -9.69 2.59 10.50
CA GLY A 91 -8.54 3.44 10.77
C GLY A 91 -7.22 2.74 10.53
N VAL A 92 -6.14 3.48 10.66
CA VAL A 92 -4.78 2.95 10.55
C VAL A 92 -3.97 3.30 11.78
N ALA A 93 -3.22 2.33 12.28
CA ALA A 93 -2.21 2.61 13.30
C ALA A 93 -0.99 3.28 12.63
N VAL A 94 -0.41 4.28 13.29
CA VAL A 94 0.86 4.86 12.85
C VAL A 94 1.97 3.89 13.23
N SER A 95 2.55 3.21 12.27
CA SER A 95 3.65 2.26 12.48
C SER A 95 4.55 2.17 11.24
N ALA A 96 5.76 1.68 11.43
CA ALA A 96 6.74 1.53 10.35
C ALA A 96 6.29 0.59 9.23
N ALA A 97 5.37 -0.33 9.49
CA ALA A 97 4.86 -1.30 8.53
C ALA A 97 3.51 -0.89 7.89
N MET A 98 2.91 0.22 8.36
CA MET A 98 1.58 0.61 7.90
C MET A 98 1.63 1.38 6.58
N ASN A 99 0.77 0.97 5.65
CA ASN A 99 0.50 1.67 4.40
C ASN A 99 -0.97 2.12 4.35
N HIS A 100 -1.21 3.36 3.95
CA HIS A 100 -2.54 3.91 3.71
C HIS A 100 -2.68 4.31 2.24
N GLY A 101 -2.38 3.40 1.37
CA GLY A 101 -2.51 3.54 -0.07
C GLY A 101 -2.97 2.24 -0.68
N GLY A 102 -3.21 2.23 -1.97
CA GLY A 102 -3.61 1.06 -2.71
C GLY A 102 -3.29 1.21 -4.20
N PRO A 103 -3.53 0.15 -4.98
CA PRO A 103 -3.37 0.22 -6.42
C PRO A 103 -4.27 1.31 -7.02
N PHE A 104 -3.87 1.83 -8.19
CA PHE A 104 -4.69 2.80 -8.92
C PHE A 104 -6.10 2.24 -9.19
N PRO A 105 -7.18 3.01 -9.05
CA PRO A 105 -7.24 4.45 -8.78
C PRO A 105 -7.27 4.84 -7.29
N ALA A 106 -7.15 3.89 -6.34
CA ALA A 106 -7.21 4.21 -4.91
C ALA A 106 -6.18 5.26 -4.49
N THR A 107 -4.97 5.23 -5.07
CA THR A 107 -3.97 6.29 -4.93
C THR A 107 -3.22 6.51 -6.24
N GLY A 108 -2.88 7.78 -6.53
CA GLY A 108 -2.08 8.12 -7.72
C GLY A 108 -0.59 7.79 -7.56
N HIS A 109 -0.08 7.78 -6.33
CA HIS A 109 1.33 7.54 -6.01
C HIS A 109 1.46 6.65 -4.77
N PRO A 110 1.34 5.31 -4.91
CA PRO A 110 1.33 4.40 -3.76
C PRO A 110 2.60 4.50 -2.88
N GLY A 111 3.74 4.85 -3.45
CA GLY A 111 5.00 5.03 -2.70
C GLY A 111 5.00 6.20 -1.71
N PHE A 112 4.04 7.12 -1.79
CA PHE A 112 3.93 8.28 -0.92
C PHE A 112 2.76 8.24 0.06
N THR A 113 2.14 7.09 0.23
CA THR A 113 0.93 6.92 1.04
C THR A 113 1.19 6.25 2.39
N ALA A 114 2.45 6.03 2.73
CA ALA A 114 2.84 5.43 3.99
C ALA A 114 2.41 6.26 5.20
N VAL A 115 1.96 5.59 6.26
CA VAL A 115 1.59 6.18 7.54
C VAL A 115 2.57 5.67 8.60
N GLY A 116 3.57 6.50 8.94
CA GLY A 116 4.61 6.15 9.90
C GLY A 116 5.75 5.31 9.36
N MET A 117 5.75 4.89 8.09
CA MET A 117 6.89 4.23 7.48
C MET A 117 8.07 5.21 7.32
N PRO A 118 9.33 4.76 7.50
CA PRO A 118 10.49 5.60 7.21
C PRO A 118 10.48 6.19 5.80
N GLY A 119 9.99 5.46 4.81
CA GLY A 119 9.83 5.94 3.44
C GLY A 119 8.85 7.10 3.26
N SER A 120 7.94 7.35 4.21
CA SER A 120 7.00 8.47 4.15
C SER A 120 7.69 9.83 4.18
N ILE A 121 8.88 9.91 4.71
CA ILE A 121 9.66 11.14 4.76
C ILE A 121 9.99 11.68 3.37
N THR A 122 10.12 10.80 2.38
CA THR A 122 10.42 11.19 0.99
C THR A 122 9.36 12.10 0.38
N ARG A 123 8.13 12.07 0.89
CA ARG A 123 7.05 12.96 0.48
C ARG A 123 7.32 14.43 0.82
N PHE A 124 8.10 14.68 1.86
CA PHE A 124 8.34 16.01 2.42
C PHE A 124 9.80 16.45 2.26
N THR A 125 10.62 15.67 1.55
CA THR A 125 12.04 15.93 1.36
C THR A 125 12.38 15.92 -0.13
N MET A 126 13.52 16.53 -0.44
CA MET A 126 14.12 16.52 -1.77
C MET A 126 15.41 15.71 -1.73
N LEU A 127 15.59 14.81 -2.70
CA LEU A 127 16.88 14.17 -2.91
C LEU A 127 17.90 15.20 -3.38
N GLN A 128 19.08 15.18 -2.76
CA GLN A 128 20.23 15.98 -3.17
C GLN A 128 21.35 15.04 -3.61
N CYS A 129 21.97 15.38 -4.72
CA CYS A 129 23.14 14.69 -5.22
C CYS A 129 24.32 15.66 -5.27
N PHE A 130 25.50 15.21 -4.85
CA PHE A 130 26.73 15.97 -4.89
C PHE A 130 27.75 15.18 -5.74
N ASP A 131 28.24 15.81 -6.80
CA ASP A 131 29.26 15.23 -7.68
C ASP A 131 30.41 16.20 -7.82
N HIS A 132 31.66 15.71 -7.71
CA HIS A 132 32.88 16.49 -7.78
C HIS A 132 32.95 17.70 -6.82
N VAL A 133 32.23 17.67 -5.72
CA VAL A 133 32.26 18.70 -4.68
C VAL A 133 33.44 18.46 -3.74
N ARG A 134 34.25 19.49 -3.51
CA ARG A 134 35.37 19.40 -2.57
C ARG A 134 34.87 19.02 -1.18
N SER A 135 35.54 18.08 -0.50
CA SER A 135 35.13 17.48 0.77
C SER A 135 34.73 18.53 1.83
N HIS A 136 35.52 19.63 1.98
CA HIS A 136 35.21 20.68 2.95
C HIS A 136 33.93 21.50 2.65
N ARG A 137 33.36 21.35 1.47
CA ARG A 137 32.11 22.02 1.04
C ARG A 137 30.90 21.11 1.14
N LEU A 138 31.13 19.83 1.38
CA LEU A 138 30.02 18.88 1.61
C LEU A 138 29.37 19.10 2.97
N PRO A 139 28.06 18.86 3.10
CA PRO A 139 27.43 18.74 4.40
C PRO A 139 28.19 17.76 5.30
N ALA A 140 28.24 18.02 6.61
CA ALA A 140 29.00 17.22 7.56
C ALA A 140 28.69 15.72 7.47
N ILE A 141 27.42 15.36 7.23
CA ILE A 141 26.99 13.96 7.06
C ILE A 141 27.59 13.26 5.83
N LEU A 142 28.05 14.01 4.84
CA LEU A 142 28.64 13.49 3.60
C LEU A 142 30.16 13.60 3.56
N GLN A 143 30.82 14.22 4.55
CA GLN A 143 32.27 14.28 4.65
C GLN A 143 32.85 12.92 5.00
N ASP A 144 34.03 12.61 4.46
CA ASP A 144 34.66 11.30 4.65
C ASP A 144 34.90 10.97 6.12
N SER A 145 35.25 11.96 6.94
CA SER A 145 35.45 11.81 8.39
C SER A 145 34.19 11.49 9.21
N ASN A 146 32.97 11.61 8.62
CA ASN A 146 31.70 11.36 9.28
C ASN A 146 31.57 11.95 10.71
N PRO A 147 31.71 13.26 10.89
CA PRO A 147 31.76 13.86 12.22
C PRO A 147 30.45 13.70 13.02
N SER A 148 29.34 13.44 12.31
CA SER A 148 28.03 13.17 12.90
C SER A 148 27.81 11.72 13.32
N GLN A 149 28.73 10.80 13.00
CA GLN A 149 28.60 9.36 13.19
C GLN A 149 27.28 8.79 12.62
N ALA A 150 26.83 9.35 11.51
CA ALA A 150 25.61 8.91 10.85
C ALA A 150 25.82 7.55 10.18
N TRP A 151 24.79 6.73 10.18
CA TRP A 151 24.76 5.54 9.34
C TRP A 151 24.70 5.95 7.86
N ARG A 152 25.66 5.46 7.08
CA ARG A 152 25.79 5.74 5.66
C ARG A 152 25.91 4.45 4.87
N LEU A 153 25.36 4.42 3.68
CA LEU A 153 25.56 3.33 2.74
C LEU A 153 26.77 3.69 1.85
N ILE A 154 27.90 3.01 2.06
CA ILE A 154 29.15 3.21 1.33
C ILE A 154 29.44 1.93 0.54
N ASP A 155 29.51 2.03 -0.77
CA ASP A 155 29.76 0.90 -1.69
C ASP A 155 28.89 -0.34 -1.40
N GLY A 156 27.63 -0.09 -1.07
CA GLY A 156 26.66 -1.15 -0.75
C GLY A 156 26.70 -1.68 0.68
N HIS A 157 27.56 -1.14 1.56
CA HIS A 157 27.68 -1.55 2.96
C HIS A 157 27.30 -0.43 3.92
N TRP A 158 26.52 -0.77 4.95
CA TRP A 158 26.19 0.17 6.02
C TRP A 158 27.36 0.36 6.96
N SER A 159 27.76 1.62 7.19
CA SER A 159 28.88 1.98 8.05
C SER A 159 28.64 3.32 8.75
N GLN A 160 29.17 3.46 9.96
CA GLN A 160 29.35 4.72 10.67
C GLN A 160 30.81 5.21 10.62
N GLY A 161 31.70 4.38 10.07
CA GLY A 161 33.12 4.68 9.98
C GLY A 161 33.47 5.81 9.00
N GLU A 162 34.71 6.21 9.04
CA GLU A 162 35.32 7.12 8.05
C GLU A 162 35.48 6.40 6.70
N VAL A 163 35.37 7.16 5.62
CA VAL A 163 35.69 6.66 4.28
C VAL A 163 37.18 6.88 4.04
N THR A 164 37.93 5.80 4.00
CA THR A 164 39.34 5.84 3.57
C THR A 164 39.38 5.70 2.05
N THR A 165 39.66 6.77 1.35
CA THR A 165 39.98 6.72 -0.09
C THR A 165 41.24 5.87 -0.28
N GLN A 166 41.09 4.68 -0.87
CA GLN A 166 42.25 4.01 -1.43
C GLN A 166 42.70 4.84 -2.61
N SER A 167 43.87 5.45 -2.51
CA SER A 167 44.55 6.09 -3.65
C SER A 167 44.80 4.99 -4.68
N THR A 168 44.05 4.99 -5.76
CA THR A 168 44.43 4.29 -6.98
C THR A 168 45.51 5.14 -7.62
N ASP A 169 46.78 4.74 -7.40
CA ASP A 169 47.92 5.16 -8.18
C ASP A 169 47.76 4.68 -9.64
#